data_3b45561b536659c6349c8a661aa44e15
#
_entry.id   3b45561b536659c6349c8a661aa44e15
#
_cell.length_a   1.000
_cell.length_b   1.000
_cell.length_c   1.000
_cell.angle_alpha   90.00
_cell.angle_beta   90.00
_cell.angle_gamma   90.00
#
_symmetry.space_group_name_H-M   'P 1'
#
loop_
_entity.id
_entity.type
_entity.pdbx_description
1 polymer ?
#
loop_
_entity_poly.entity_id
_entity_poly.type
_entity_poly.pdbx_seq_one_letter_code
_entity_poly.pdbx_strand_id
1 'polypeptide(L)'
;GLLLDAGIEAELAQRQIQVAEACRATLGLDIGPVLRSDQPLGVSLDRGPSGASWGRLEHPEGLLRAGERLRDAGATAIAVVARFPEDLGSDALTSYRQGSGVDALAGAEAVISHLLVRHLQMPCAHAPALAPLPLDPQLDPRAAAEELGYTFLACVLVGLSRAPDLIDTTAALTGDVQASQIGAAVVPEGALGGEAVLACVERGIPVISVANPSLLSVTPKVLGLSSGVLQASSYAEAAGLLVALREGISPAALGRPLPPLQEIQ
;
A
#
# COMPACT_ATOMS: atom_id res chain seq x y z
N GLY A 1 16.89 -4.57 6.58
CA GLY A 1 16.63 -5.48 7.71
C GLY A 1 15.41 -6.35 7.46
N LEU A 2 15.41 -7.55 8.06
CA LEU A 2 14.27 -8.47 8.04
C LEU A 2 13.75 -8.69 9.47
N LEU A 3 12.49 -8.28 9.70
CA LEU A 3 11.79 -8.49 10.96
C LEU A 3 10.81 -9.66 10.79
N LEU A 4 10.95 -10.67 11.63
CA LEU A 4 10.07 -11.83 11.69
C LEU A 4 9.21 -11.74 12.96
N ASP A 5 7.90 -11.87 12.81
CA ASP A 5 6.98 -12.00 13.93
C ASP A 5 7.26 -13.26 14.75
N ALA A 6 7.34 -13.13 16.07
CA ALA A 6 7.53 -14.26 16.98
C ALA A 6 6.38 -15.28 16.91
N GLY A 7 5.21 -14.88 16.42
CA GLY A 7 4.06 -15.76 16.21
C GLY A 7 4.21 -16.72 15.03
N ILE A 8 5.22 -16.57 14.18
CA ILE A 8 5.45 -17.45 13.02
C ILE A 8 6.04 -18.77 13.50
N GLU A 9 5.47 -19.88 13.05
CA GLU A 9 5.94 -21.24 13.29
C GLU A 9 7.39 -21.41 12.77
N ALA A 10 8.17 -22.25 13.45
CA ALA A 10 9.62 -22.37 13.18
C ALA A 10 9.93 -22.76 11.72
N GLU A 11 9.19 -23.69 11.13
CA GLU A 11 9.38 -24.08 9.73
C GLU A 11 9.06 -22.94 8.78
N LEU A 12 7.95 -22.25 8.99
CA LEU A 12 7.54 -21.15 8.14
C LEU A 12 8.51 -19.97 8.25
N ALA A 13 8.97 -19.66 9.46
CA ALA A 13 9.99 -18.63 9.66
C ALA A 13 11.32 -18.99 8.96
N GLN A 14 11.72 -20.26 8.99
CA GLN A 14 12.92 -20.70 8.27
C GLN A 14 12.75 -20.55 6.75
N ARG A 15 11.55 -20.80 6.21
CA ARG A 15 11.24 -20.53 4.79
C ARG A 15 11.41 -19.05 4.44
N GLN A 16 10.98 -18.14 5.30
CA GLN A 16 11.15 -16.70 5.06
C GLN A 16 12.64 -16.31 5.04
N ILE A 17 13.44 -16.89 5.93
CA ILE A 17 14.91 -16.68 5.92
C ILE A 17 15.49 -17.21 4.60
N GLN A 18 15.11 -18.41 4.18
CA GLN A 18 15.59 -18.98 2.91
C GLN A 18 15.17 -18.14 1.68
N VAL A 19 13.98 -17.55 1.67
CA VAL A 19 13.59 -16.58 0.62
C VAL A 19 14.51 -15.38 0.60
N ALA A 20 14.83 -14.81 1.76
CA ALA A 20 15.76 -13.69 1.85
C ALA A 20 17.19 -14.08 1.39
N GLU A 21 17.67 -15.25 1.79
CA GLU A 21 18.96 -15.79 1.33
C GLU A 21 18.97 -16.05 -0.20
N ALA A 22 17.89 -16.56 -0.74
CA ALA A 22 17.74 -16.74 -2.19
C ALA A 22 17.78 -15.40 -2.93
N CYS A 23 17.12 -14.36 -2.42
CA CYS A 23 17.20 -13.00 -2.97
C CYS A 23 18.62 -12.42 -2.91
N ARG A 24 19.36 -12.67 -1.82
CA ARG A 24 20.78 -12.31 -1.75
C ARG A 24 21.61 -13.02 -2.80
N ALA A 25 21.44 -14.34 -2.92
CA ALA A 25 22.24 -15.18 -3.81
C ALA A 25 21.94 -14.96 -5.31
N THR A 26 20.67 -14.74 -5.66
CA THR A 26 20.23 -14.69 -7.07
C THR A 26 20.08 -13.27 -7.61
N LEU A 27 19.73 -12.33 -6.75
CA LEU A 27 19.48 -10.94 -7.14
C LEU A 27 20.55 -9.96 -6.62
N GLY A 28 21.48 -10.43 -5.78
CA GLY A 28 22.52 -9.60 -5.21
C GLY A 28 22.01 -8.55 -4.24
N LEU A 29 20.85 -8.78 -3.60
CA LEU A 29 20.29 -7.82 -2.65
C LEU A 29 21.11 -7.82 -1.35
N ASP A 30 21.38 -6.63 -0.81
CA ASP A 30 22.00 -6.46 0.49
C ASP A 30 20.93 -6.57 1.59
N ILE A 31 20.75 -7.77 2.14
CA ILE A 31 19.73 -8.09 3.15
C ILE A 31 20.40 -8.53 4.44
N GLY A 32 20.02 -7.91 5.53
CA GLY A 32 20.46 -8.18 6.91
C GLY A 32 20.56 -6.86 7.68
N PRO A 33 20.47 -6.86 8.98
CA PRO A 33 20.30 -7.99 9.91
C PRO A 33 18.91 -8.62 9.90
N VAL A 34 18.76 -9.80 10.50
CA VAL A 34 17.48 -10.49 10.73
C VAL A 34 17.17 -10.49 12.22
N LEU A 35 15.94 -10.16 12.59
CA LEU A 35 15.48 -10.11 13.97
C LEU A 35 14.08 -10.72 14.12
N ARG A 36 13.82 -11.45 15.21
CA ARG A 36 12.47 -11.79 15.64
C ARG A 36 11.96 -10.76 16.64
N SER A 37 10.65 -10.44 16.59
CA SER A 37 10.00 -9.69 17.66
C SER A 37 10.10 -10.46 18.98
N ASP A 38 10.01 -9.75 20.09
CA ASP A 38 10.11 -10.35 21.44
C ASP A 38 8.82 -11.09 21.86
N GLN A 39 7.72 -10.83 21.18
CA GLN A 39 6.43 -11.48 21.37
C GLN A 39 5.65 -11.48 20.04
N PRO A 40 4.64 -12.37 19.89
CA PRO A 40 3.77 -12.36 18.74
C PRO A 40 3.09 -11.00 18.54
N LEU A 41 2.99 -10.53 17.31
CA LEU A 41 2.33 -9.25 17.00
C LEU A 41 0.82 -9.30 17.21
N GLY A 42 0.21 -10.49 17.12
CA GLY A 42 -1.22 -10.70 17.36
C GLY A 42 -2.09 -9.99 16.34
N VAL A 43 -1.88 -10.31 15.05
CA VAL A 43 -2.66 -9.69 13.96
C VAL A 43 -4.11 -10.18 13.99
N SER A 44 -5.05 -9.26 13.96
CA SER A 44 -6.47 -9.54 13.77
C SER A 44 -7.03 -8.78 12.58
N LEU A 45 -8.01 -9.38 11.89
CA LEU A 45 -8.62 -8.86 10.67
C LEU A 45 -10.08 -8.53 10.91
N ASP A 46 -10.56 -7.48 10.25
CA ASP A 46 -11.96 -7.06 10.30
C ASP A 46 -12.34 -6.34 9.00
N ARG A 47 -13.61 -6.03 8.82
CA ARG A 47 -14.15 -5.34 7.67
C ARG A 47 -15.04 -4.18 8.09
N GLY A 48 -14.75 -3.00 7.57
CA GLY A 48 -15.52 -1.80 7.85
C GLY A 48 -16.82 -1.72 7.03
N PRO A 49 -17.75 -0.82 7.43
CA PRO A 49 -19.01 -0.59 6.69
C PRO A 49 -18.81 -0.12 5.25
N SER A 50 -17.66 0.47 4.94
CA SER A 50 -17.30 0.91 3.58
C SER A 50 -16.88 -0.23 2.65
N GLY A 51 -16.76 -1.46 3.18
CA GLY A 51 -16.20 -2.61 2.47
C GLY A 51 -14.69 -2.74 2.58
N ALA A 52 -13.99 -1.72 3.10
CA ALA A 52 -12.56 -1.77 3.29
C ALA A 52 -12.17 -2.78 4.39
N SER A 53 -11.10 -3.53 4.16
CA SER A 53 -10.46 -4.33 5.21
C SER A 53 -9.74 -3.41 6.19
N TRP A 54 -9.68 -3.81 7.44
CA TRP A 54 -8.86 -3.19 8.46
C TRP A 54 -8.40 -4.25 9.47
N GLY A 55 -7.44 -3.91 10.30
CA GLY A 55 -6.94 -4.84 11.29
C GLY A 55 -6.26 -4.16 12.45
N ARG A 56 -5.88 -4.96 13.42
CA ARG A 56 -5.21 -4.52 14.65
C ARG A 56 -4.03 -5.41 14.93
N LEU A 57 -3.09 -4.84 15.66
CA LEU A 57 -2.01 -5.57 16.32
C LEU A 57 -2.31 -5.59 17.83
N GLU A 58 -2.14 -6.74 18.45
CA GLU A 58 -2.27 -6.87 19.91
C GLU A 58 -1.06 -6.24 20.62
N HIS A 59 0.14 -6.37 20.00
CA HIS A 59 1.40 -5.91 20.54
C HIS A 59 2.18 -5.00 19.58
N PRO A 60 1.64 -3.81 19.24
CA PRO A 60 2.31 -2.88 18.31
C PRO A 60 3.66 -2.37 18.85
N GLU A 61 3.81 -2.27 20.18
CA GLU A 61 5.05 -1.85 20.81
C GLU A 61 6.21 -2.85 20.58
N GLY A 62 5.92 -4.15 20.44
CA GLY A 62 6.90 -5.18 20.07
C GLY A 62 7.43 -4.98 18.65
N LEU A 63 6.54 -4.60 17.73
CA LEU A 63 6.90 -4.23 16.35
C LEU A 63 7.86 -3.03 16.34
N LEU A 64 7.53 -1.96 17.08
CA LEU A 64 8.34 -0.74 17.12
C LEU A 64 9.72 -0.99 17.72
N ARG A 65 9.81 -1.69 18.88
CA ARG A 65 11.10 -2.05 19.49
C ARG A 65 11.97 -2.89 18.55
N ALA A 66 11.38 -3.85 17.85
CA ALA A 66 12.12 -4.68 16.89
C ALA A 66 12.63 -3.84 15.70
N GLY A 67 11.83 -2.90 15.22
CA GLY A 67 12.23 -1.95 14.19
C GLY A 67 13.38 -1.05 14.61
N GLU A 68 13.34 -0.50 15.84
CA GLU A 68 14.44 0.30 16.40
C GLU A 68 15.75 -0.49 16.46
N ARG A 69 15.70 -1.73 16.92
CA ARG A 69 16.88 -2.60 16.99
C ARG A 69 17.48 -2.88 15.61
N LEU A 70 16.65 -3.07 14.59
CA LEU A 70 17.12 -3.25 13.20
C LEU A 70 17.77 -1.98 12.66
N ARG A 71 17.16 -0.81 12.89
CA ARG A 71 17.73 0.49 12.55
C ARG A 71 19.09 0.69 13.23
N ASP A 72 19.16 0.45 14.53
CA ASP A 72 20.37 0.63 15.32
C ASP A 72 21.49 -0.37 14.91
N ALA A 73 21.10 -1.50 14.32
CA ALA A 73 22.00 -2.46 13.69
C ALA A 73 22.38 -2.09 12.24
N GLY A 74 21.98 -0.93 11.74
CA GLY A 74 22.37 -0.38 10.45
C GLY A 74 21.40 -0.63 9.30
N ALA A 75 20.18 -1.15 9.54
CA ALA A 75 19.19 -1.27 8.50
C ALA A 75 18.71 0.11 8.03
N THR A 76 18.64 0.32 6.72
CA THR A 76 18.13 1.55 6.07
C THR A 76 16.72 1.38 5.51
N ALA A 77 16.24 0.15 5.44
CA ALA A 77 14.87 -0.22 5.12
C ALA A 77 14.52 -1.52 5.87
N ILE A 78 13.24 -1.75 6.16
CA ILE A 78 12.81 -2.93 6.94
C ILE A 78 11.66 -3.65 6.22
N ALA A 79 11.88 -4.93 5.92
CA ALA A 79 10.83 -5.88 5.55
C ALA A 79 10.31 -6.56 6.82
N VAL A 80 8.98 -6.55 7.00
CA VAL A 80 8.31 -7.25 8.11
C VAL A 80 7.58 -8.46 7.56
N VAL A 81 7.78 -9.62 8.18
CA VAL A 81 6.94 -10.80 7.95
C VAL A 81 6.12 -11.02 9.20
N ALA A 82 4.82 -10.90 9.11
CA ALA A 82 3.90 -11.05 10.22
C ALA A 82 3.01 -12.29 10.06
N ARG A 83 2.69 -12.94 11.16
CA ARG A 83 1.77 -14.08 11.19
C ARG A 83 0.33 -13.59 11.13
N PHE A 84 -0.36 -13.96 10.07
CA PHE A 84 -1.77 -13.63 9.89
C PHE A 84 -2.67 -14.83 10.23
N PRO A 85 -3.93 -14.58 10.62
CA PRO A 85 -4.93 -15.64 10.72
C PRO A 85 -5.10 -16.37 9.38
N GLU A 86 -5.26 -17.70 9.43
CA GLU A 86 -5.55 -18.48 8.23
C GLU A 86 -6.99 -18.23 7.77
N ASP A 87 -7.13 -18.07 6.45
CA ASP A 87 -8.43 -18.05 5.79
C ASP A 87 -8.43 -19.16 4.73
N LEU A 88 -8.97 -20.31 5.09
CA LEU A 88 -8.95 -21.52 4.25
C LEU A 88 -10.28 -21.73 3.53
N GLY A 89 -10.87 -20.71 2.95
CA GLY A 89 -12.00 -20.94 2.07
C GLY A 89 -13.20 -20.03 2.24
N SER A 90 -12.99 -18.79 2.72
CA SER A 90 -14.04 -17.79 2.69
C SER A 90 -14.39 -17.39 1.24
N ASP A 91 -15.61 -16.91 1.06
CA ASP A 91 -16.05 -16.32 -0.21
C ASP A 91 -15.18 -15.10 -0.58
N ALA A 92 -14.65 -14.40 0.44
CA ALA A 92 -13.77 -13.25 0.24
C ALA A 92 -12.43 -13.67 -0.38
N LEU A 93 -11.79 -14.71 0.14
CA LEU A 93 -10.55 -15.26 -0.43
C LEU A 93 -10.79 -15.80 -1.84
N THR A 94 -11.89 -16.54 -2.06
CA THR A 94 -12.24 -17.07 -3.38
C THR A 94 -12.41 -15.94 -4.39
N SER A 95 -13.14 -14.87 -4.03
CA SER A 95 -13.35 -13.72 -4.89
C SER A 95 -12.03 -13.01 -5.21
N TYR A 96 -11.17 -12.84 -4.20
CA TYR A 96 -9.85 -12.23 -4.37
C TYR A 96 -8.95 -13.05 -5.30
N ARG A 97 -8.89 -14.36 -5.12
CA ARG A 97 -8.14 -15.28 -6.00
C ARG A 97 -8.61 -15.26 -7.46
N GLN A 98 -9.87 -14.90 -7.70
CA GLN A 98 -10.46 -14.72 -9.03
C GLN A 98 -10.38 -13.30 -9.57
N GLY A 99 -9.59 -12.42 -8.94
CA GLY A 99 -9.35 -11.05 -9.38
C GLY A 99 -10.51 -10.08 -9.10
N SER A 100 -11.43 -10.45 -8.21
CA SER A 100 -12.52 -9.60 -7.71
C SER A 100 -12.50 -9.57 -6.19
N GLY A 101 -13.13 -8.60 -5.57
CA GLY A 101 -13.14 -8.54 -4.11
C GLY A 101 -12.06 -7.65 -3.52
N VAL A 102 -12.06 -7.56 -2.19
CA VAL A 102 -11.11 -6.78 -1.39
C VAL A 102 -10.19 -7.75 -0.67
N ASP A 103 -8.90 -7.49 -0.72
CA ASP A 103 -7.91 -8.21 0.07
C ASP A 103 -8.21 -8.03 1.56
N ALA A 104 -8.49 -9.13 2.24
CA ALA A 104 -8.82 -9.12 3.67
C ALA A 104 -7.62 -8.73 4.55
N LEU A 105 -6.40 -8.94 4.08
CA LEU A 105 -5.16 -8.68 4.81
C LEU A 105 -4.73 -7.22 4.74
N ALA A 106 -5.04 -6.54 3.63
CA ALA A 106 -4.48 -5.23 3.27
C ALA A 106 -4.58 -4.17 4.37
N GLY A 107 -5.68 -4.15 5.12
CA GLY A 107 -5.88 -3.19 6.21
C GLY A 107 -4.91 -3.40 7.37
N ALA A 108 -4.69 -4.63 7.79
CA ALA A 108 -3.73 -4.96 8.85
C ALA A 108 -2.28 -4.78 8.38
N GLU A 109 -2.00 -5.16 7.14
CA GLU A 109 -0.70 -4.96 6.51
C GLU A 109 -0.32 -3.48 6.46
N ALA A 110 -1.26 -2.62 6.08
CA ALA A 110 -1.07 -1.18 6.10
C ALA A 110 -0.74 -0.65 7.50
N VAL A 111 -1.40 -1.14 8.55
CA VAL A 111 -1.11 -0.76 9.93
C VAL A 111 0.34 -1.10 10.30
N ILE A 112 0.83 -2.29 9.94
CA ILE A 112 2.20 -2.73 10.23
C ILE A 112 3.23 -1.77 9.63
N SER A 113 3.16 -1.53 8.32
CA SER A 113 4.14 -0.69 7.64
C SER A 113 4.01 0.80 8.00
N HIS A 114 2.79 1.32 8.15
CA HIS A 114 2.59 2.73 8.52
C HIS A 114 3.09 3.05 9.92
N LEU A 115 2.90 2.14 10.89
CA LEU A 115 3.44 2.34 12.24
C LEU A 115 4.96 2.46 12.22
N LEU A 116 5.65 1.56 11.51
CA LEU A 116 7.10 1.58 11.40
C LEU A 116 7.61 2.80 10.63
N VAL A 117 7.04 3.10 9.46
CA VAL A 117 7.43 4.26 8.65
C VAL A 117 7.28 5.55 9.46
N ARG A 118 6.15 5.70 10.17
CA ARG A 118 5.90 6.89 11.00
C ARG A 118 6.88 7.01 12.16
N HIS A 119 7.23 5.89 12.79
CA HIS A 119 8.08 5.86 13.96
C HIS A 119 9.57 6.00 13.61
N LEU A 120 10.02 5.27 12.58
CA LEU A 120 11.44 5.19 12.23
C LEU A 120 11.88 6.20 11.17
N GLN A 121 10.95 6.79 10.43
CA GLN A 121 11.19 7.70 9.30
C GLN A 121 12.11 7.05 8.23
N MET A 122 11.84 5.78 7.92
CA MET A 122 12.54 5.00 6.91
C MET A 122 11.56 4.10 6.14
N PRO A 123 11.93 3.63 4.93
CA PRO A 123 11.09 2.71 4.16
C PRO A 123 10.86 1.41 4.92
N CYS A 124 9.58 1.05 5.10
CA CYS A 124 9.17 -0.21 5.69
C CYS A 124 8.05 -0.82 4.85
N ALA A 125 8.08 -2.12 4.64
CA ALA A 125 7.04 -2.86 3.95
C ALA A 125 6.77 -4.19 4.64
N HIS A 126 5.68 -4.85 4.27
CA HIS A 126 5.18 -6.04 4.96
C HIS A 126 4.99 -7.19 3.97
N ALA A 127 5.04 -8.41 4.51
CA ALA A 127 4.62 -9.64 3.86
C ALA A 127 3.87 -10.51 4.87
N PRO A 128 2.80 -11.20 4.47
CA PRO A 128 2.12 -12.14 5.34
C PRO A 128 2.90 -13.45 5.44
N ALA A 129 2.88 -14.06 6.61
CA ALA A 129 3.26 -15.45 6.81
C ALA A 129 1.98 -16.28 6.93
N LEU A 130 1.71 -17.08 5.91
CA LEU A 130 0.53 -17.94 5.78
C LEU A 130 0.96 -19.34 5.35
N ALA A 131 0.10 -20.33 5.62
CA ALA A 131 0.25 -21.65 5.02
C ALA A 131 -0.01 -21.58 3.50
N PRO A 132 0.65 -22.45 2.69
CA PRO A 132 0.43 -22.47 1.26
C PRO A 132 -1.02 -22.83 0.93
N LEU A 133 -1.63 -22.07 0.03
CA LEU A 133 -2.94 -22.37 -0.51
C LEU A 133 -2.89 -23.51 -1.53
N PRO A 134 -3.99 -24.27 -1.68
CA PRO A 134 -4.09 -25.24 -2.76
C PRO A 134 -3.95 -24.59 -4.14
N LEU A 135 -3.30 -25.27 -5.07
CA LEU A 135 -3.20 -24.79 -6.45
C LEU A 135 -4.59 -24.60 -7.07
N ASP A 136 -4.79 -23.46 -7.71
CA ASP A 136 -6.01 -23.14 -8.45
C ASP A 136 -5.66 -22.85 -9.92
N PRO A 137 -6.06 -23.73 -10.86
CA PRO A 137 -5.82 -23.50 -12.27
C PRO A 137 -6.52 -22.29 -12.86
N GLN A 138 -7.51 -21.72 -12.15
CA GLN A 138 -8.28 -20.54 -12.54
C GLN A 138 -7.85 -19.28 -11.79
N LEU A 139 -6.73 -19.34 -11.08
CA LEU A 139 -6.19 -18.21 -10.34
C LEU A 139 -5.99 -17.00 -11.26
N ASP A 140 -6.52 -15.86 -10.89
CA ASP A 140 -6.31 -14.62 -11.66
C ASP A 140 -4.80 -14.23 -11.63
N PRO A 141 -4.20 -13.87 -12.76
CA PRO A 141 -2.79 -13.49 -12.80
C PRO A 141 -2.40 -12.35 -11.87
N ARG A 142 -3.34 -11.48 -11.49
CA ARG A 142 -3.10 -10.40 -10.52
C ARG A 142 -2.94 -10.92 -9.09
N ALA A 143 -3.59 -12.04 -8.75
CA ALA A 143 -3.42 -12.71 -7.47
C ALA A 143 -2.27 -13.71 -7.47
N ALA A 144 -1.84 -14.20 -8.64
CA ALA A 144 -0.83 -15.26 -8.75
C ALA A 144 0.51 -14.88 -8.12
N ALA A 145 0.93 -13.61 -8.21
CA ALA A 145 2.18 -13.15 -7.61
C ALA A 145 2.20 -13.34 -6.09
N GLU A 146 1.04 -13.27 -5.47
CA GLU A 146 0.83 -13.41 -4.04
C GLU A 146 0.90 -14.86 -3.56
N GLU A 147 0.54 -15.76 -4.41
CA GLU A 147 0.51 -17.19 -4.08
C GLU A 147 1.80 -17.92 -4.44
N LEU A 148 2.63 -17.33 -5.32
CA LEU A 148 3.92 -17.89 -5.70
C LEU A 148 4.90 -17.86 -4.53
N GLY A 149 5.32 -19.06 -4.09
CA GLY A 149 6.31 -19.20 -3.02
C GLY A 149 5.75 -18.97 -1.62
N TYR A 150 4.46 -18.92 -1.45
CA TYR A 150 3.76 -18.78 -0.14
C TYR A 150 3.99 -17.45 0.56
N THR A 151 4.61 -16.51 -0.09
CA THR A 151 4.91 -15.20 0.50
C THR A 151 5.28 -14.18 -0.56
N PHE A 152 4.88 -12.96 -0.33
CA PHE A 152 5.35 -11.78 -1.07
C PHE A 152 6.75 -11.33 -0.71
N LEU A 153 7.40 -11.95 0.24
CA LEU A 153 8.64 -11.42 0.79
C LEU A 153 9.66 -11.09 -0.30
N ALA A 154 9.78 -11.91 -1.34
CA ALA A 154 10.69 -11.61 -2.46
C ALA A 154 10.34 -10.27 -3.15
N CYS A 155 9.05 -10.00 -3.40
CA CYS A 155 8.59 -8.75 -4.00
C CYS A 155 8.85 -7.55 -3.06
N VAL A 156 8.60 -7.74 -1.77
CA VAL A 156 8.85 -6.73 -0.73
C VAL A 156 10.34 -6.37 -0.66
N LEU A 157 11.22 -7.36 -0.64
CA LEU A 157 12.68 -7.15 -0.60
C LEU A 157 13.19 -6.43 -1.84
N VAL A 158 12.73 -6.83 -3.03
CA VAL A 158 13.06 -6.14 -4.29
C VAL A 158 12.53 -4.71 -4.29
N GLY A 159 11.29 -4.50 -3.84
CA GLY A 159 10.70 -3.18 -3.73
C GLY A 159 11.48 -2.27 -2.80
N LEU A 160 11.81 -2.73 -1.60
CA LEU A 160 12.58 -1.98 -0.61
C LEU A 160 14.01 -1.67 -1.07
N SER A 161 14.66 -2.57 -1.84
CA SER A 161 15.99 -2.30 -2.39
C SER A 161 16.04 -1.12 -3.36
N ARG A 162 14.87 -0.65 -3.82
CA ARG A 162 14.69 0.46 -4.76
C ARG A 162 13.86 1.60 -4.17
N ALA A 163 13.44 1.48 -2.93
CA ALA A 163 12.64 2.51 -2.27
C ALA A 163 13.48 3.79 -2.09
N PRO A 164 12.91 4.97 -2.32
CA PRO A 164 13.57 6.22 -1.98
C PRO A 164 13.69 6.37 -0.47
N ASP A 165 14.77 7.00 -0.02
CA ASP A 165 14.93 7.37 1.39
C ASP A 165 13.91 8.43 1.79
N LEU A 166 13.50 8.39 3.05
CA LEU A 166 12.76 9.49 3.67
C LEU A 166 13.77 10.45 4.29
N ILE A 167 13.67 11.72 3.93
CA ILE A 167 14.56 12.77 4.40
C ILE A 167 13.77 13.90 5.05
N ASP A 168 14.39 14.58 6.01
CA ASP A 168 13.82 15.80 6.56
C ASP A 168 13.80 16.90 5.48
N THR A 169 12.74 17.69 5.45
CA THR A 169 12.57 18.80 4.48
C THR A 169 13.70 19.82 4.53
N THR A 170 14.34 20.00 5.69
CA THR A 170 15.50 20.87 5.86
C THR A 170 16.78 20.34 5.22
N ALA A 171 16.86 19.02 4.98
CA ALA A 171 17.97 18.35 4.34
C ALA A 171 17.74 18.10 2.83
N ALA A 172 16.56 18.49 2.29
CA ALA A 172 16.22 18.26 0.90
C ALA A 172 17.13 19.00 -0.06
N LEU A 173 17.59 18.29 -1.09
CA LEU A 173 18.45 18.79 -2.17
C LEU A 173 17.61 19.07 -3.43
N THR A 174 18.23 19.75 -4.40
CA THR A 174 17.62 19.93 -5.72
C THR A 174 17.37 18.59 -6.39
N GLY A 175 16.13 18.30 -6.72
CA GLY A 175 15.71 17.03 -7.34
C GLY A 175 15.01 16.06 -6.38
N ASP A 176 15.04 16.31 -5.08
CA ASP A 176 14.27 15.52 -4.11
C ASP A 176 12.78 15.87 -4.21
N VAL A 177 11.93 14.84 -4.08
CA VAL A 177 10.49 14.97 -4.21
C VAL A 177 9.89 15.48 -2.90
N GLN A 178 9.17 16.60 -2.99
CA GLN A 178 8.46 17.20 -1.86
C GLN A 178 6.94 17.19 -2.08
N ALA A 179 6.16 17.25 -1.01
CA ALA A 179 4.69 17.26 -1.06
C ALA A 179 4.13 18.41 -1.92
N SER A 180 4.82 19.57 -1.97
CA SER A 180 4.47 20.70 -2.82
C SER A 180 4.61 20.47 -4.32
N GLN A 181 5.33 19.42 -4.72
CA GLN A 181 5.55 19.04 -6.12
C GLN A 181 4.53 18.01 -6.62
N ILE A 182 3.64 17.52 -5.76
CA ILE A 182 2.57 16.58 -6.15
C ILE A 182 1.54 17.37 -6.96
N GLY A 183 1.34 16.95 -8.22
CA GLY A 183 0.44 17.64 -9.15
C GLY A 183 -0.98 17.10 -9.13
N ALA A 184 -1.18 15.83 -8.82
CA ALA A 184 -2.50 15.20 -8.72
C ALA A 184 -2.42 13.84 -8.02
N ALA A 185 -3.58 13.35 -7.53
CA ALA A 185 -3.77 11.97 -7.10
C ALA A 185 -4.78 11.27 -8.03
N VAL A 186 -4.52 10.02 -8.41
CA VAL A 186 -5.42 9.21 -9.24
C VAL A 186 -5.85 7.99 -8.43
N VAL A 187 -7.16 7.80 -8.28
CA VAL A 187 -7.73 6.74 -7.43
C VAL A 187 -8.94 6.10 -8.11
N PRO A 188 -9.24 4.82 -7.83
CA PRO A 188 -10.48 4.19 -8.27
C PRO A 188 -11.70 4.88 -7.64
N GLU A 189 -12.81 4.91 -8.36
CA GLU A 189 -14.09 5.34 -7.81
C GLU A 189 -14.47 4.47 -6.59
N GLY A 190 -14.94 5.13 -5.53
CA GLY A 190 -15.28 4.46 -4.26
C GLY A 190 -14.10 4.27 -3.29
N ALA A 191 -12.86 4.57 -3.66
CA ALA A 191 -11.67 4.39 -2.84
C ALA A 191 -11.02 5.69 -2.35
N LEU A 192 -11.80 6.76 -2.16
CA LEU A 192 -11.27 8.10 -1.82
C LEU A 192 -10.93 8.30 -0.34
N GLY A 193 -11.12 7.30 0.51
CA GLY A 193 -10.94 7.44 1.97
C GLY A 193 -9.49 7.33 2.47
N GLY A 194 -8.52 7.12 1.61
CA GLY A 194 -7.11 7.01 1.99
C GLY A 194 -6.52 8.33 2.48
N GLU A 195 -5.61 8.26 3.47
CA GLU A 195 -4.96 9.45 4.07
C GLU A 195 -4.29 10.34 3.01
N ALA A 196 -3.61 9.75 2.04
CA ALA A 196 -2.95 10.49 0.95
C ALA A 196 -3.96 11.30 0.10
N VAL A 197 -5.12 10.73 -0.18
CA VAL A 197 -6.19 11.39 -0.94
C VAL A 197 -6.76 12.57 -0.16
N LEU A 198 -7.05 12.36 1.13
CA LEU A 198 -7.56 13.41 2.00
C LEU A 198 -6.55 14.55 2.15
N ALA A 199 -5.27 14.23 2.29
CA ALA A 199 -4.20 15.22 2.33
C ALA A 199 -4.04 16.00 1.01
N CYS A 200 -4.28 15.37 -0.14
CA CYS A 200 -4.32 16.07 -1.43
C CYS A 200 -5.49 17.04 -1.49
N VAL A 201 -6.69 16.61 -1.08
CA VAL A 201 -7.88 17.46 -1.03
C VAL A 201 -7.65 18.67 -0.13
N GLU A 202 -7.13 18.46 1.08
CA GLU A 202 -6.83 19.54 2.04
C GLU A 202 -5.85 20.57 1.47
N ARG A 203 -4.89 20.13 0.66
CA ARG A 203 -3.90 21.00 0.02
C ARG A 203 -4.34 21.61 -1.31
N GLY A 204 -5.57 21.32 -1.76
CA GLY A 204 -6.06 21.76 -3.06
C GLY A 204 -5.36 21.08 -4.24
N ILE A 205 -4.72 19.93 -4.03
CA ILE A 205 -4.13 19.12 -5.09
C ILE A 205 -5.26 18.36 -5.79
N PRO A 206 -5.37 18.42 -7.12
CA PRO A 206 -6.42 17.74 -7.87
C PRO A 206 -6.46 16.25 -7.59
N VAL A 207 -7.66 15.70 -7.37
CA VAL A 207 -7.91 14.26 -7.28
C VAL A 207 -8.69 13.83 -8.51
N ILE A 208 -8.22 12.78 -9.19
CA ILE A 208 -8.91 12.18 -10.34
C ILE A 208 -9.49 10.84 -9.88
N SER A 209 -10.82 10.76 -9.86
CA SER A 209 -11.57 9.54 -9.58
C SER A 209 -11.85 8.80 -10.88
N VAL A 210 -11.35 7.57 -11.02
CA VAL A 210 -11.47 6.78 -12.24
C VAL A 210 -12.61 5.79 -12.09
N ALA A 211 -13.49 5.71 -13.10
CA ALA A 211 -14.55 4.71 -13.18
C ALA A 211 -13.94 3.31 -13.35
N ASN A 212 -13.49 2.75 -12.24
CA ASN A 212 -12.97 1.40 -12.14
C ASN A 212 -13.80 0.70 -11.06
N PRO A 213 -14.50 -0.40 -11.37
CA PRO A 213 -15.33 -1.09 -10.40
C PRO A 213 -14.57 -1.33 -9.10
N SER A 214 -15.07 -0.77 -8.02
CA SER A 214 -14.53 -0.94 -6.67
C SER A 214 -15.63 -1.47 -5.77
N LEU A 215 -15.28 -2.34 -4.85
CA LEU A 215 -16.19 -2.80 -3.80
C LEU A 215 -16.25 -1.83 -2.62
N LEU A 216 -15.45 -0.77 -2.66
CA LEU A 216 -15.44 0.27 -1.65
C LEU A 216 -16.49 1.34 -1.97
N SER A 217 -17.08 1.94 -0.95
CA SER A 217 -18.17 2.92 -1.08
C SER A 217 -17.80 4.34 -0.66
N VAL A 218 -16.50 4.64 -0.54
CA VAL A 218 -16.02 5.97 -0.15
C VAL A 218 -15.90 6.87 -1.38
N THR A 219 -17.03 7.46 -1.76
CA THR A 219 -17.15 8.35 -2.94
C THR A 219 -16.97 9.82 -2.55
N PRO A 220 -16.76 10.74 -3.53
CA PRO A 220 -16.74 12.17 -3.26
C PRO A 220 -17.98 12.66 -2.51
N LYS A 221 -19.15 12.13 -2.88
CA LYS A 221 -20.43 12.48 -2.24
C LYS A 221 -20.47 12.09 -0.76
N VAL A 222 -19.98 10.90 -0.40
CA VAL A 222 -19.94 10.41 0.98
C VAL A 222 -18.99 11.27 1.82
N LEU A 223 -17.90 11.75 1.24
CA LEU A 223 -16.93 12.62 1.90
C LEU A 223 -17.34 14.10 1.90
N GLY A 224 -18.46 14.47 1.29
CA GLY A 224 -18.89 15.86 1.17
C GLY A 224 -18.00 16.70 0.25
N LEU A 225 -17.25 16.08 -0.64
CA LEU A 225 -16.36 16.74 -1.60
C LEU A 225 -17.17 17.18 -2.82
N SER A 226 -17.63 18.41 -2.83
CA SER A 226 -18.43 18.99 -3.94
C SER A 226 -17.58 19.56 -5.07
N SER A 227 -16.29 19.76 -4.85
CA SER A 227 -15.33 20.33 -5.81
C SER A 227 -13.94 19.73 -5.59
N GLY A 228 -13.07 19.86 -6.58
CA GLY A 228 -11.68 19.37 -6.49
C GLY A 228 -11.47 17.91 -6.88
N VAL A 229 -12.55 17.16 -7.18
CA VAL A 229 -12.45 15.79 -7.69
C VAL A 229 -12.90 15.77 -9.15
N LEU A 230 -11.97 15.44 -10.04
CA LEU A 230 -12.23 15.21 -11.46
C LEU A 230 -12.69 13.78 -11.66
N GLN A 231 -13.59 13.57 -12.62
CA GLN A 231 -14.05 12.23 -12.99
C GLN A 231 -13.40 11.81 -14.30
N ALA A 232 -12.94 10.56 -14.37
CA ALA A 232 -12.44 9.94 -15.59
C ALA A 232 -13.11 8.60 -15.81
N SER A 233 -13.53 8.31 -17.04
CA SER A 233 -14.16 7.04 -17.42
C SER A 233 -13.15 5.89 -17.55
N SER A 234 -11.86 6.20 -17.62
CA SER A 234 -10.78 5.25 -17.76
C SER A 234 -9.44 5.82 -17.28
N TYR A 235 -8.47 4.97 -17.05
CA TYR A 235 -7.10 5.42 -16.77
C TYR A 235 -6.43 6.13 -17.95
N ALA A 236 -6.85 5.83 -19.19
CA ALA A 236 -6.38 6.56 -20.37
C ALA A 236 -6.88 8.01 -20.37
N GLU A 237 -8.14 8.23 -19.99
CA GLU A 237 -8.70 9.58 -19.81
C GLU A 237 -8.03 10.29 -18.63
N ALA A 238 -7.81 9.60 -17.51
CA ALA A 238 -7.06 10.16 -16.37
C ALA A 238 -5.66 10.63 -16.79
N ALA A 239 -4.96 9.86 -17.62
CA ALA A 239 -3.67 10.26 -18.17
C ALA A 239 -3.77 11.54 -19.02
N GLY A 240 -4.82 11.66 -19.83
CA GLY A 240 -5.12 12.88 -20.59
C GLY A 240 -5.39 14.09 -19.68
N LEU A 241 -6.15 13.90 -18.60
CA LEU A 241 -6.40 14.95 -17.60
C LEU A 241 -5.11 15.38 -16.89
N LEU A 242 -4.23 14.44 -16.55
CA LEU A 242 -2.92 14.75 -15.95
C LEU A 242 -2.06 15.62 -16.87
N VAL A 243 -2.05 15.30 -18.18
CA VAL A 243 -1.34 16.12 -19.18
C VAL A 243 -1.95 17.51 -19.26
N ALA A 244 -3.28 17.62 -19.32
CA ALA A 244 -3.96 18.90 -19.34
C ALA A 244 -3.63 19.76 -18.10
N LEU A 245 -3.71 19.18 -16.92
CA LEU A 245 -3.36 19.87 -15.66
C LEU A 245 -1.91 20.36 -15.65
N ARG A 246 -0.97 19.52 -16.10
CA ARG A 246 0.46 19.88 -16.20
C ARG A 246 0.71 21.05 -17.16
N GLU A 247 0.02 21.08 -18.28
CA GLU A 247 0.15 22.13 -19.29
C GLU A 247 -0.71 23.36 -18.99
N GLY A 248 -1.39 23.43 -17.82
CA GLY A 248 -2.24 24.55 -17.43
C GLY A 248 -3.55 24.64 -18.22
N ILE A 249 -3.97 23.56 -18.87
CA ILE A 249 -5.24 23.49 -19.62
C ILE A 249 -6.35 23.11 -18.64
N SER A 250 -7.41 23.92 -18.59
CA SER A 250 -8.59 23.60 -17.80
C SER A 250 -9.27 22.33 -18.34
N PRO A 251 -9.46 21.27 -17.54
CA PRO A 251 -10.20 20.08 -17.97
C PRO A 251 -11.61 20.40 -18.47
N ALA A 252 -12.26 21.41 -17.89
CA ALA A 252 -13.59 21.86 -18.33
C ALA A 252 -13.58 22.40 -19.77
N ALA A 253 -12.47 22.96 -20.24
CA ALA A 253 -12.33 23.45 -21.61
C ALA A 253 -12.24 22.34 -22.67
N LEU A 254 -11.94 21.10 -22.23
CA LEU A 254 -11.86 19.92 -23.11
C LEU A 254 -13.24 19.29 -23.36
N GLY A 255 -14.24 19.63 -22.55
CA GLY A 255 -15.61 19.14 -22.66
C GLY A 255 -16.46 19.91 -23.69
N ARG A 256 -17.53 19.28 -24.16
CA ARG A 256 -18.53 19.90 -25.03
C ARG A 256 -19.94 19.70 -24.46
N PRO A 257 -20.82 20.73 -24.46
CA PRO A 257 -20.57 22.13 -24.85
C PRO A 257 -19.70 22.84 -23.79
N LEU A 258 -18.90 23.82 -24.23
CA LEU A 258 -18.18 24.70 -23.32
C LEU A 258 -19.20 25.70 -22.71
N PRO A 259 -19.26 25.82 -21.38
CA PRO A 259 -20.16 26.76 -20.74
C PRO A 259 -19.77 28.21 -21.06
N PRO A 260 -20.74 29.14 -21.21
CA PRO A 260 -20.46 30.55 -21.44
C PRO A 260 -19.79 31.18 -20.21
N LEU A 261 -19.05 32.27 -20.45
CA LEU A 261 -18.48 33.07 -19.36
C LEU A 261 -19.60 33.70 -18.54
N GLN A 262 -19.44 33.72 -17.25
CA GLN A 262 -20.34 34.40 -16.31
C GLN A 262 -19.75 35.77 -15.93
N GLU A 263 -20.55 36.83 -16.14
CA GLU A 263 -20.21 38.15 -15.62
C GLU A 263 -20.48 38.20 -14.10
N ILE A 264 -19.49 38.66 -13.32
CA ILE A 264 -19.68 38.95 -11.91
C ILE A 264 -20.18 40.37 -11.81
N GLN A 265 -21.34 40.55 -11.19
CA GLN A 265 -21.90 41.88 -10.87
C GLN A 265 -21.25 42.49 -9.63
#